data_87e3d5ecee14813e187adfa6ea69b8d9
#
_entry.id   87e3d5ecee14813e187adfa6ea69b8d9
#
_cell.length_a   1.000
_cell.length_b   1.000
_cell.length_c   1.000
_cell.angle_alpha   90.00
_cell.angle_beta   90.00
_cell.angle_gamma   90.00
#
_symmetry.space_group_name_H-M   'P 1'
#
loop_
_entity.id
_entity.type
_entity.pdbx_description
1 polymer ?
#
loop_
_entity_poly.entity_id
_entity_poly.type
_entity_poly.pdbx_seq_one_letter_code
_entity_poly.pdbx_strand_id
1 'polypeptide(L)'
;MLELFHLIADPPSAVARRYVVDYALEDRVRFRNLSFPEALEDWRAHGGHATPALWDGVLLHQGAEAVVARLQAVVNLGRDG
;
A
#
# COMPACT_ATOMS: atom_id res chain seq x y z
N MET A 1 2.76 -10.76 3.85
CA MET A 1 3.26 -9.68 2.98
C MET A 1 2.18 -8.62 2.81
N LEU A 2 2.57 -7.38 2.86
CA LEU A 2 1.67 -6.26 2.61
C LEU A 2 1.42 -6.11 1.12
N GLU A 3 0.23 -5.62 0.75
CA GLU A 3 -0.11 -5.37 -0.66
C GLU A 3 -0.54 -3.92 -0.82
N LEU A 4 0.17 -3.19 -1.66
CA LEU A 4 -0.14 -1.79 -1.94
C LEU A 4 -0.87 -1.69 -3.28
N PHE A 5 -2.17 -1.40 -3.19
CA PHE A 5 -3.02 -1.14 -4.37
C PHE A 5 -2.86 0.32 -4.77
N HIS A 6 -2.52 0.55 -6.03
CA HIS A 6 -2.18 1.88 -6.51
C HIS A 6 -2.54 2.08 -7.98
N LEU A 7 -2.55 3.34 -8.40
CA LEU A 7 -2.67 3.74 -9.81
C LEU A 7 -1.45 4.56 -10.19
N ILE A 8 -0.90 4.31 -11.37
CA ILE A 8 0.35 4.95 -11.79
C ILE A 8 0.22 6.47 -11.89
N ALA A 9 -0.89 6.96 -12.46
CA ALA A 9 -1.09 8.39 -12.69
C ALA A 9 -1.72 9.13 -11.50
N ASP A 10 -1.90 8.44 -10.38
CA ASP A 10 -2.57 8.99 -9.19
C ASP A 10 -1.54 9.59 -8.23
N PRO A 11 -1.53 10.94 -8.00
CA PRO A 11 -0.53 11.56 -7.14
C PRO A 11 -0.49 10.99 -5.70
N PRO A 12 -1.61 10.73 -5.02
CA PRO A 12 -1.55 10.08 -3.70
C PRO A 12 -0.90 8.69 -3.73
N SER A 13 -1.13 7.91 -4.81
CA SER A 13 -0.47 6.62 -4.97
C SER A 13 1.04 6.77 -5.13
N ALA A 14 1.50 7.82 -5.81
CA ALA A 14 2.92 8.10 -5.98
C ALA A 14 3.60 8.37 -4.63
N VAL A 15 2.92 9.05 -3.71
CA VAL A 15 3.43 9.31 -2.36
C VAL A 15 3.70 7.99 -1.64
N ALA A 16 2.75 7.06 -1.69
CA ALA A 16 2.89 5.76 -1.02
C ALA A 16 4.01 4.92 -1.66
N ARG A 17 4.07 4.87 -2.99
CA ARG A 17 5.13 4.13 -3.68
C ARG A 17 6.51 4.67 -3.30
N ARG A 18 6.64 5.98 -3.27
CA ARG A 18 7.92 6.63 -2.92
C ARG A 18 8.33 6.28 -1.49
N TYR A 19 7.39 6.25 -0.57
CA TYR A 19 7.68 5.87 0.81
C TYR A 19 8.25 4.45 0.88
N VAL A 20 7.65 3.51 0.14
CA VAL A 20 8.13 2.13 0.10
C VAL A 20 9.59 2.07 -0.40
N VAL A 21 9.90 2.83 -1.47
CA VAL A 21 11.25 2.86 -2.05
C VAL A 21 12.23 3.55 -1.10
N ASP A 22 11.87 4.72 -0.57
CA ASP A 22 12.76 5.51 0.29
C ASP A 22 13.15 4.77 1.57
N TYR A 23 12.27 3.92 2.08
CA TYR A 23 12.52 3.14 3.29
C TYR A 23 12.87 1.68 3.01
N ALA A 24 13.15 1.35 1.75
CA ALA A 24 13.59 0.02 1.32
C ALA A 24 12.63 -1.10 1.78
N LEU A 25 11.33 -0.90 1.56
CA LEU A 25 10.29 -1.84 1.97
C LEU A 25 9.83 -2.78 0.86
N GLU A 26 10.53 -2.79 -0.28
CA GLU A 26 10.11 -3.57 -1.46
C GLU A 26 10.01 -5.07 -1.16
N ASP A 27 10.82 -5.57 -0.22
CA ASP A 27 10.78 -6.98 0.19
C ASP A 27 9.53 -7.35 0.97
N ARG A 28 8.86 -6.35 1.54
CA ARG A 28 7.71 -6.54 2.44
C ARG A 28 6.40 -6.08 1.84
N VAL A 29 6.45 -5.32 0.75
CA VAL A 29 5.29 -4.71 0.12
C VAL A 29 5.23 -5.11 -1.34
N ARG A 30 4.14 -5.79 -1.71
CA ARG A 30 3.88 -6.12 -3.11
C ARG A 30 3.04 -5.02 -3.74
N PHE A 31 3.53 -4.45 -4.83
CA PHE A 31 2.75 -3.47 -5.59
C PHE A 31 1.66 -4.16 -6.41
N ARG A 32 0.43 -3.65 -6.28
CA ARG A 32 -0.75 -4.15 -6.99
C ARG A 32 -1.35 -2.99 -7.79
N ASN A 33 -1.05 -2.94 -9.07
CA ASN A 33 -1.55 -1.89 -9.96
C ASN A 33 -3.00 -2.17 -10.34
N LEU A 34 -3.90 -1.23 -10.03
CA LEU A 34 -5.34 -1.39 -10.28
C LEU A 34 -5.71 -1.35 -11.76
N SER A 35 -4.77 -1.06 -12.66
CA SER A 35 -4.98 -1.22 -14.10
C SER A 35 -5.09 -2.68 -14.50
N PHE A 36 -4.63 -3.61 -13.66
CA PHE A 36 -4.77 -5.04 -13.89
C PHE A 36 -6.06 -5.55 -13.25
N PRO A 37 -6.87 -6.34 -14.00
CA PRO A 37 -8.17 -6.80 -13.50
C PRO A 37 -8.10 -7.57 -12.18
N GLU A 38 -7.08 -8.41 -11.99
CA GLU A 38 -6.94 -9.20 -10.77
C GLU A 38 -6.71 -8.30 -9.55
N ALA A 39 -5.86 -7.30 -9.67
CA ALA A 39 -5.61 -6.36 -8.59
C ALA A 39 -6.88 -5.56 -8.25
N LEU A 40 -7.59 -5.11 -9.27
CA LEU A 40 -8.84 -4.36 -9.10
C LEU A 40 -9.88 -5.20 -8.36
N GLU A 41 -10.02 -6.47 -8.76
CA GLU A 41 -10.97 -7.39 -8.13
C GLU A 41 -10.62 -7.62 -6.66
N ASP A 42 -9.36 -7.86 -6.35
CA ASP A 42 -8.91 -8.08 -4.96
C ASP A 42 -9.14 -6.83 -4.11
N TRP A 43 -8.80 -5.66 -4.64
CA TRP A 43 -9.02 -4.39 -3.96
C TRP A 43 -10.50 -4.18 -3.61
N ARG A 44 -11.39 -4.47 -4.57
CA ARG A 44 -12.83 -4.39 -4.33
C ARG A 44 -13.30 -5.40 -3.29
N ALA A 45 -12.77 -6.62 -3.34
CA ALA A 45 -13.11 -7.67 -2.38
C ALA A 45 -12.71 -7.30 -0.96
N HIS A 46 -11.65 -6.52 -0.80
CA HIS A 46 -11.23 -6.01 0.51
C HIS A 46 -11.97 -4.74 0.93
N GLY A 47 -12.93 -4.27 0.15
CA GLY A 47 -13.68 -3.05 0.44
C GLY A 47 -13.04 -1.77 -0.08
N GLY A 48 -12.22 -1.87 -1.12
CA GLY A 48 -11.53 -0.72 -1.68
C GLY A 48 -12.45 0.34 -2.26
N HIS A 49 -12.19 1.59 -1.93
CA HIS A 49 -12.91 2.75 -2.46
C HIS A 49 -12.00 3.96 -2.67
N ALA A 50 -10.74 3.87 -2.28
CA ALA A 50 -9.76 4.96 -2.44
C ALA A 50 -8.39 4.39 -2.79
N THR A 51 -7.54 5.21 -3.40
CA THR A 51 -6.16 4.88 -3.71
C THR A 51 -5.24 5.96 -3.15
N PRO A 52 -4.03 5.60 -2.70
CA PRO A 52 -3.57 4.22 -2.50
C PRO A 52 -4.32 3.49 -1.40
N ALA A 53 -4.22 2.16 -1.38
CA ALA A 53 -4.79 1.35 -0.31
C ALA A 53 -3.81 0.22 0.04
N LEU A 54 -3.57 0.01 1.33
CA LEU A 54 -2.63 -0.99 1.81
C LEU A 54 -3.37 -2.09 2.56
N TRP A 55 -3.29 -3.31 2.06
CA TRP A 55 -3.83 -4.49 2.72
C TRP A 55 -2.75 -5.12 3.59
N ASP A 56 -3.03 -5.24 4.89
CA ASP A 56 -2.06 -5.78 5.85
C ASP A 56 -2.36 -7.23 6.26
N GLY A 57 -3.31 -7.86 5.60
CA GLY A 57 -3.76 -9.21 5.93
C GLY A 57 -5.02 -9.23 6.76
N VAL A 58 -5.40 -8.11 7.36
CA VAL A 58 -6.57 -7.96 8.23
C VAL A 58 -7.44 -6.78 7.80
N LEU A 59 -6.81 -5.62 7.60
CA LEU A 59 -7.50 -4.37 7.29
C LEU A 59 -6.93 -3.74 6.02
N LEU A 60 -7.79 -3.00 5.33
CA LEU A 60 -7.40 -2.19 4.19
C LEU A 60 -7.29 -0.72 4.64
N HIS A 61 -6.06 -0.21 4.66
CA HIS A 61 -5.77 1.18 5.01
C HIS A 61 -5.86 2.01 3.73
N GLN A 62 -6.71 3.02 3.69
CA GLN A 62 -7.03 3.74 2.45
C GLN A 62 -6.69 5.21 2.53
N GLY A 63 -6.14 5.72 1.42
CA GLY A 63 -5.63 7.08 1.31
C GLY A 63 -4.16 7.17 1.68
N ALA A 64 -3.46 8.17 1.12
CA ALA A 64 -2.00 8.30 1.30
C ALA A 64 -1.63 8.42 2.78
N GLU A 65 -2.37 9.22 3.54
CA GLU A 65 -2.06 9.43 4.96
C GLU A 65 -2.14 8.14 5.76
N ALA A 66 -3.23 7.38 5.61
CA ALA A 66 -3.42 6.12 6.33
C ALA A 66 -2.40 5.07 5.90
N VAL A 67 -2.10 5.00 4.60
CA VAL A 67 -1.12 4.06 4.07
C VAL A 67 0.27 4.37 4.61
N VAL A 68 0.70 5.63 4.56
CA VAL A 68 2.02 6.04 5.06
C VAL A 68 2.12 5.78 6.57
N ALA A 69 1.07 6.08 7.33
CA ALA A 69 1.07 5.81 8.78
C ALA A 69 1.28 4.31 9.07
N ARG A 70 0.63 3.44 8.30
CA ARG A 70 0.79 1.98 8.48
C ARG A 70 2.19 1.51 8.06
N LEU A 71 2.72 2.04 6.97
CA LEU A 71 4.09 1.73 6.52
C LEU A 71 5.12 2.22 7.54
N GLN A 72 4.89 3.38 8.14
CA GLN A 72 5.75 3.92 9.17
C GLN A 72 5.82 2.98 10.39
N ALA A 73 4.70 2.38 10.76
CA ALA A 73 4.68 1.39 11.82
C ALA A 73 5.53 0.15 11.48
N VAL A 74 5.52 -0.27 10.22
CA VAL A 74 6.37 -1.37 9.75
C VAL A 74 7.85 -1.02 9.88
N VAL A 75 8.24 0.19 9.48
CA VAL A 75 9.63 0.68 9.62
C VAL A 75 10.04 0.69 11.09
N ASN A 76 9.20 1.21 11.96
CA ASN A 76 9.49 1.31 13.39
C ASN A 76 9.65 -0.05 14.05
N LEU A 77 8.81 -1.03 13.69
CA LEU A 77 8.95 -2.40 14.18
C LEU A 77 10.26 -3.04 13.75
N GLY A 78 10.70 -2.76 12.51
CA GLY A 78 11.97 -3.26 12.01
C GLY A 78 13.18 -2.68 12.73
N ARG A 79 13.07 -1.46 13.27
CA ARG A 79 14.15 -0.82 14.01
C ARG A 79 14.31 -1.37 15.43
N ASP A 80 13.21 -1.83 16.03
CA ASP A 80 13.20 -2.32 17.40
C ASP A 80 13.62 -3.78 17.51
N GLY A 81 13.75 -4.46 16.36
CA GLY A 81 14.07 -5.88 16.29
C GLY A 81 15.57 -6.20 16.05
#